data_03a6c48e41f1a05e89ee9155abbe6951
#
_entry.id   03a6c48e41f1a05e89ee9155abbe6951
#
_cell.length_a   1.000
_cell.length_b   1.000
_cell.length_c   1.000
_cell.angle_alpha   90.00
_cell.angle_beta   90.00
_cell.angle_gamma   90.00
#
_symmetry.space_group_name_H-M   'P 1'
#
loop_
_entity.id
_entity.type
_entity.pdbx_description
1 polymer ?
#
loop_
_entity_poly.entity_id
_entity_poly.type
_entity_poly.pdbx_seq_one_letter_code
_entity_poly.pdbx_strand_id
1 'polypeptide(L)'
;KKYAGKRIETDNKADAWWPQLHSFAVGLKGAPDLIKAREVAQYIGTIHHEINYTIQEGLDAIRDVIYFIETYDVTTVRASTPMYLLARVIKSMGIKMVLSGEGADEVFGGYLYFHKAPTPQAFHEETVRKLSKLYLYDCLRANKSLAAWGVEGRVPFLDKEFLDVAMRLNPATKMCPGKEIEKKVVREAFAAMLPESVAWRQKEQFSDGVGYSWIDTLKAVTAAAVSDEQMLKASERFPVNTPMNKEEYYYRTIFEEHFPS
;
A
#
# COMPACT_ATOMS: atom_id res chain seq x y z
N LYS A 1 -14.42 -10.87 10.26
CA LYS A 1 -14.70 -11.58 11.50
C LYS A 1 -16.08 -12.24 11.53
N LYS A 2 -17.16 -11.60 11.06
CA LYS A 2 -18.54 -12.12 11.08
C LYS A 2 -18.65 -13.57 10.58
N TYR A 3 -17.80 -13.98 9.65
CA TYR A 3 -17.80 -15.30 9.02
C TYR A 3 -16.55 -16.14 9.34
N ALA A 4 -15.50 -15.56 9.92
CA ALA A 4 -14.22 -16.23 10.15
C ALA A 4 -14.31 -17.45 11.10
N GLY A 5 -15.33 -17.52 11.95
CA GLY A 5 -15.57 -18.66 12.84
C GLY A 5 -16.58 -19.68 12.32
N LYS A 6 -17.06 -19.53 11.06
CA LYS A 6 -18.08 -20.43 10.50
C LYS A 6 -17.50 -21.25 9.35
N ARG A 7 -17.68 -22.57 9.42
CA ARG A 7 -17.39 -23.45 8.29
C ARG A 7 -18.50 -23.30 7.25
N ILE A 8 -18.14 -22.93 6.01
CA ILE A 8 -19.10 -22.66 4.93
C ILE A 8 -19.56 -23.98 4.27
N GLU A 9 -18.81 -25.07 4.40
CA GLU A 9 -18.94 -26.26 3.54
C GLU A 9 -19.65 -27.46 4.12
N THR A 10 -20.15 -27.43 5.36
CA THR A 10 -20.86 -28.60 5.92
C THR A 10 -21.95 -28.20 6.89
N ASP A 11 -23.08 -28.90 6.81
CA ASP A 11 -24.20 -28.86 7.77
C ASP A 11 -23.79 -29.28 9.20
N ASN A 12 -22.53 -29.63 9.42
CA ASN A 12 -22.00 -29.98 10.73
C ASN A 12 -21.56 -28.71 11.48
N LYS A 13 -22.10 -28.58 12.67
CA LYS A 13 -21.86 -27.52 13.65
C LYS A 13 -20.41 -27.43 14.19
N ALA A 14 -19.41 -27.99 13.51
CA ALA A 14 -18.01 -27.89 13.90
C ALA A 14 -17.47 -26.51 13.54
N ASP A 15 -16.96 -25.80 14.53
CA ASP A 15 -16.26 -24.51 14.34
C ASP A 15 -15.08 -24.66 13.39
N ALA A 16 -14.77 -23.58 12.67
CA ALA A 16 -13.59 -23.56 11.80
C ALA A 16 -12.33 -23.85 12.62
N TRP A 17 -11.40 -24.59 12.04
CA TRP A 17 -10.16 -25.01 12.71
C TRP A 17 -9.28 -23.82 13.13
N TRP A 18 -9.44 -22.65 12.46
CA TRP A 18 -8.84 -21.37 12.85
C TRP A 18 -9.94 -20.34 13.11
N PRO A 19 -10.51 -20.30 14.32
CA PRO A 19 -11.61 -19.39 14.64
C PRO A 19 -11.15 -17.93 14.81
N GLN A 20 -9.82 -17.68 14.82
CA GLN A 20 -9.26 -16.36 15.12
C GLN A 20 -8.71 -15.67 13.88
N LEU A 21 -9.15 -14.45 13.64
CA LEU A 21 -8.64 -13.60 12.59
C LEU A 21 -7.41 -12.84 13.11
N HIS A 22 -6.29 -12.94 12.39
CA HIS A 22 -5.10 -12.15 12.64
C HIS A 22 -5.12 -10.88 11.82
N SER A 23 -4.61 -9.78 12.37
CA SER A 23 -4.39 -8.54 11.65
C SER A 23 -2.96 -8.06 11.86
N PHE A 24 -2.42 -7.38 10.86
CA PHE A 24 -1.02 -6.96 10.82
C PHE A 24 -0.93 -5.49 10.50
N ALA A 25 -0.02 -4.78 11.16
CA ALA A 25 0.36 -3.42 10.83
C ALA A 25 1.88 -3.27 10.94
N VAL A 26 2.45 -2.42 10.10
CA VAL A 26 3.89 -2.15 10.07
C VAL A 26 4.14 -0.65 10.08
N GLY A 27 5.17 -0.23 10.78
CA GLY A 27 5.59 1.16 10.81
C GLY A 27 6.78 1.41 11.72
N LEU A 28 7.31 2.61 11.67
CA LEU A 28 8.25 3.09 12.68
C LEU A 28 7.52 3.25 14.02
N LYS A 29 8.24 3.15 15.12
CA LYS A 29 7.65 3.29 16.45
C LYS A 29 6.86 4.59 16.58
N GLY A 30 5.57 4.48 16.93
CA GLY A 30 4.66 5.63 17.08
C GLY A 30 4.05 6.14 15.77
N ALA A 31 4.21 5.43 14.68
CA ALA A 31 3.59 5.79 13.40
C ALA A 31 2.06 5.91 13.50
N PRO A 32 1.44 6.89 12.81
CA PRO A 32 0.00 7.16 12.93
C PRO A 32 -0.87 5.95 12.56
N ASP A 33 -0.48 5.20 11.55
CA ASP A 33 -1.24 4.03 11.10
C ASP A 33 -1.19 2.86 12.10
N LEU A 34 -0.11 2.70 12.88
CA LEU A 34 -0.05 1.70 13.93
C LEU A 34 -1.09 1.97 15.04
N ILE A 35 -1.25 3.24 15.41
CA ILE A 35 -2.22 3.65 16.43
C ILE A 35 -3.64 3.31 15.96
N LYS A 36 -3.97 3.65 14.71
CA LYS A 36 -5.30 3.40 14.14
C LYS A 36 -5.56 1.92 13.84
N ALA A 37 -4.55 1.19 13.41
CA ALA A 37 -4.64 -0.26 13.22
C ALA A 37 -4.97 -0.98 14.54
N ARG A 38 -4.35 -0.58 15.64
CA ARG A 38 -4.63 -1.13 16.98
C ARG A 38 -6.07 -0.84 17.42
N GLU A 39 -6.56 0.38 17.20
CA GLU A 39 -7.94 0.76 17.51
C GLU A 39 -8.95 -0.10 16.74
N VAL A 40 -8.73 -0.29 15.44
CA VAL A 40 -9.57 -1.16 14.60
C VAL A 40 -9.48 -2.60 15.06
N ALA A 41 -8.27 -3.11 15.32
CA ALA A 41 -8.06 -4.49 15.75
C ALA A 41 -8.79 -4.81 17.06
N GLN A 42 -8.78 -3.90 18.02
CA GLN A 42 -9.51 -4.02 19.27
C GLN A 42 -11.03 -4.03 19.03
N TYR A 43 -11.51 -3.12 18.18
CA TYR A 43 -12.94 -3.00 17.87
C TYR A 43 -13.49 -4.25 17.19
N ILE A 44 -12.80 -4.78 16.18
CA ILE A 44 -13.23 -6.00 15.47
C ILE A 44 -12.80 -7.29 16.19
N GLY A 45 -11.95 -7.19 17.22
CA GLY A 45 -11.48 -8.31 18.04
C GLY A 45 -10.60 -9.29 17.26
N THR A 46 -9.56 -8.80 16.58
CA THR A 46 -8.52 -9.64 15.94
C THR A 46 -7.36 -9.88 16.87
N ILE A 47 -6.57 -10.92 16.62
CA ILE A 47 -5.22 -11.02 17.18
C ILE A 47 -4.33 -10.08 16.36
N HIS A 48 -3.97 -8.97 16.98
CA HIS A 48 -3.21 -7.91 16.30
C HIS A 48 -1.71 -8.09 16.47
N HIS A 49 -0.98 -7.97 15.35
CA HIS A 49 0.47 -8.00 15.31
C HIS A 49 0.98 -6.66 14.78
N GLU A 50 1.63 -5.93 15.66
CA GLU A 50 2.26 -4.66 15.32
C GLU A 50 3.74 -4.89 15.08
N ILE A 51 4.19 -4.63 13.88
CA ILE A 51 5.58 -4.81 13.46
C ILE A 51 6.25 -3.45 13.41
N ASN A 52 7.15 -3.22 14.36
CA ASN A 52 7.99 -2.04 14.36
C ASN A 52 9.32 -2.36 13.69
N TYR A 53 9.70 -1.59 12.70
CA TYR A 53 11.01 -1.67 12.08
C TYR A 53 11.82 -0.39 12.39
N THR A 54 13.13 -0.51 12.37
CA THR A 54 14.04 0.63 12.49
C THR A 54 14.38 1.19 11.12
N ILE A 55 14.77 2.45 11.08
CA ILE A 55 15.25 3.08 9.84
C ILE A 55 16.40 2.27 9.23
N GLN A 56 17.33 1.75 10.06
CA GLN A 56 18.45 0.94 9.58
C GLN A 56 17.97 -0.36 8.91
N GLU A 57 17.03 -1.09 9.53
CA GLU A 57 16.45 -2.29 8.90
C GLU A 57 15.78 -1.96 7.57
N GLY A 58 15.14 -0.81 7.46
CA GLY A 58 14.57 -0.33 6.20
C GLY A 58 15.65 -0.07 5.15
N LEU A 59 16.71 0.64 5.50
CA LEU A 59 17.84 0.94 4.60
C LEU A 59 18.54 -0.35 4.14
N ASP A 60 18.80 -1.27 5.05
CA ASP A 60 19.44 -2.56 4.75
C ASP A 60 18.61 -3.41 3.78
N ALA A 61 17.29 -3.30 3.84
CA ALA A 61 16.38 -4.05 2.98
C ALA A 61 16.24 -3.49 1.54
N ILE A 62 16.62 -2.22 1.27
CA ILE A 62 16.36 -1.56 -0.02
C ILE A 62 16.89 -2.36 -1.21
N ARG A 63 18.10 -2.92 -1.09
CA ARG A 63 18.73 -3.69 -2.15
C ARG A 63 17.92 -4.93 -2.53
N ASP A 64 17.49 -5.70 -1.53
CA ASP A 64 16.64 -6.87 -1.72
C ASP A 64 15.25 -6.47 -2.24
N VAL A 65 14.69 -5.38 -1.71
CA VAL A 65 13.40 -4.85 -2.16
C VAL A 65 13.45 -4.55 -3.65
N ILE A 66 14.43 -3.79 -4.13
CA ILE A 66 14.60 -3.47 -5.56
C ILE A 66 14.72 -4.74 -6.41
N TYR A 67 15.47 -5.74 -5.93
CA TYR A 67 15.56 -7.02 -6.60
C TYR A 67 14.20 -7.71 -6.76
N PHE A 68 13.44 -7.82 -5.68
CA PHE A 68 12.14 -8.52 -5.71
C PHE A 68 11.04 -7.76 -6.44
N ILE A 69 10.99 -6.43 -6.31
CA ILE A 69 9.95 -5.63 -6.98
C ILE A 69 10.27 -5.34 -8.45
N GLU A 70 11.54 -5.53 -8.88
CA GLU A 70 12.01 -5.33 -10.25
C GLU A 70 11.68 -3.93 -10.80
N THR A 71 11.80 -2.91 -9.98
CA THR A 71 11.62 -1.51 -10.34
C THR A 71 12.47 -0.59 -9.47
N TYR A 72 12.78 0.58 -9.98
CA TYR A 72 13.50 1.66 -9.28
C TYR A 72 12.64 2.91 -9.06
N ASP A 73 11.31 2.80 -9.28
CA ASP A 73 10.39 3.92 -8.99
C ASP A 73 10.44 4.28 -7.51
N VAL A 74 10.72 5.57 -7.24
CA VAL A 74 10.96 6.07 -5.87
C VAL A 74 9.79 5.78 -4.94
N THR A 75 8.57 6.06 -5.37
CA THR A 75 7.39 5.87 -4.55
C THR A 75 7.16 4.38 -4.27
N THR A 76 7.36 3.55 -5.29
CA THR A 76 7.24 2.09 -5.16
C THR A 76 8.27 1.53 -4.20
N VAL A 77 9.54 1.91 -4.28
CA VAL A 77 10.60 1.45 -3.37
C VAL A 77 10.31 1.86 -1.93
N ARG A 78 9.96 3.14 -1.70
CA ARG A 78 9.64 3.67 -0.37
C ARG A 78 8.52 2.90 0.33
N ALA A 79 7.48 2.58 -0.41
CA ALA A 79 6.30 1.89 0.12
C ALA A 79 6.48 0.37 0.17
N SER A 80 7.26 -0.22 -0.75
CA SER A 80 7.55 -1.67 -0.75
C SER A 80 8.39 -2.11 0.43
N THR A 81 9.32 -1.27 0.89
CA THR A 81 10.24 -1.64 1.97
C THR A 81 9.51 -2.06 3.27
N PRO A 82 8.60 -1.27 3.84
CA PRO A 82 7.84 -1.73 5.01
C PRO A 82 6.94 -2.94 4.70
N MET A 83 6.37 -3.05 3.49
CA MET A 83 5.56 -4.21 3.10
C MET A 83 6.41 -5.50 3.01
N TYR A 84 7.62 -5.40 2.48
CA TYR A 84 8.59 -6.51 2.43
C TYR A 84 8.95 -7.01 3.83
N LEU A 85 9.25 -6.08 4.76
CA LEU A 85 9.57 -6.41 6.15
C LEU A 85 8.36 -7.04 6.88
N LEU A 86 7.15 -6.51 6.63
CA LEU A 86 5.90 -7.08 7.13
C LEU A 86 5.68 -8.50 6.64
N ALA A 87 5.85 -8.74 5.35
CA ALA A 87 5.66 -10.05 4.72
C ALA A 87 6.60 -11.12 5.30
N ARG A 88 7.83 -10.74 5.63
CA ARG A 88 8.81 -11.61 6.32
C ARG A 88 8.25 -12.13 7.64
N VAL A 89 7.66 -11.25 8.46
CA VAL A 89 7.08 -11.63 9.75
C VAL A 89 5.83 -12.49 9.55
N ILE A 90 4.93 -12.12 8.64
CA ILE A 90 3.74 -12.92 8.30
C ILE A 90 4.14 -14.34 7.92
N LYS A 91 5.15 -14.47 7.07
CA LYS A 91 5.70 -15.78 6.64
C LYS A 91 6.25 -16.58 7.82
N SER A 92 7.00 -15.94 8.73
CA SER A 92 7.58 -16.63 9.89
C SER A 92 6.52 -17.22 10.84
N MET A 93 5.31 -16.68 10.81
CA MET A 93 4.15 -17.20 11.56
C MET A 93 3.41 -18.33 10.84
N GLY A 94 3.89 -18.79 9.68
CA GLY A 94 3.27 -19.85 8.90
C GLY A 94 2.03 -19.39 8.09
N ILE A 95 1.72 -18.10 8.06
CA ILE A 95 0.59 -17.55 7.33
C ILE A 95 0.96 -17.43 5.85
N LYS A 96 0.07 -17.92 4.99
CA LYS A 96 0.33 -18.00 3.54
C LYS A 96 -0.46 -16.99 2.72
N MET A 97 -1.48 -16.37 3.29
CA MET A 97 -2.37 -15.46 2.59
C MET A 97 -2.83 -14.33 3.50
N VAL A 98 -2.94 -13.14 2.93
CA VAL A 98 -3.46 -11.94 3.60
C VAL A 98 -4.46 -11.22 2.72
N LEU A 99 -5.41 -10.51 3.35
CA LEU A 99 -6.31 -9.58 2.67
C LEU A 99 -5.72 -8.18 2.75
N SER A 100 -5.74 -7.44 1.65
CA SER A 100 -5.30 -6.05 1.55
C SER A 100 -6.39 -5.16 0.98
N GLY A 101 -6.37 -3.89 1.37
CA GLY A 101 -7.27 -2.85 0.85
C GLY A 101 -6.81 -2.18 -0.44
N GLU A 102 -5.81 -2.73 -1.13
CA GLU A 102 -5.32 -2.17 -2.40
C GLU A 102 -6.44 -2.06 -3.45
N GLY A 103 -6.38 -1.01 -4.25
CA GLY A 103 -7.37 -0.72 -5.28
C GLY A 103 -8.53 0.18 -4.83
N ALA A 104 -8.76 0.33 -3.53
CA ALA A 104 -9.85 1.14 -3.01
C ALA A 104 -9.71 2.63 -3.38
N ASP A 105 -8.51 3.15 -3.42
CA ASP A 105 -8.24 4.56 -3.75
C ASP A 105 -8.45 4.84 -5.24
N GLU A 106 -8.15 3.89 -6.11
CA GLU A 106 -8.33 3.98 -7.54
C GLU A 106 -9.80 3.87 -7.94
N VAL A 107 -10.53 2.96 -7.31
CA VAL A 107 -11.96 2.72 -7.60
C VAL A 107 -12.85 3.87 -7.10
N PHE A 108 -12.53 4.42 -5.93
CA PHE A 108 -13.37 5.40 -5.23
C PHE A 108 -12.75 6.79 -5.10
N GLY A 109 -11.67 7.08 -5.83
CA GLY A 109 -11.06 8.41 -5.83
C GLY A 109 -10.47 8.80 -4.47
N GLY A 110 -9.71 7.90 -3.84
CA GLY A 110 -9.19 8.12 -2.50
C GLY A 110 -7.98 9.05 -2.41
N TYR A 111 -7.39 9.48 -3.50
CA TYR A 111 -6.27 10.42 -3.50
C TYR A 111 -6.75 11.86 -3.43
N LEU A 112 -6.08 12.71 -2.66
CA LEU A 112 -6.50 14.11 -2.44
C LEU A 112 -6.67 14.93 -3.71
N TYR A 113 -5.95 14.62 -4.78
CA TYR A 113 -6.11 15.34 -6.04
C TYR A 113 -7.46 15.10 -6.72
N PHE A 114 -8.20 14.02 -6.40
CA PHE A 114 -9.54 13.78 -6.91
C PHE A 114 -10.55 14.85 -6.47
N HIS A 115 -10.28 15.58 -5.37
CA HIS A 115 -11.09 16.75 -4.96
C HIS A 115 -11.11 17.85 -6.04
N LYS A 116 -10.12 17.85 -6.94
CA LYS A 116 -10.00 18.83 -8.03
C LYS A 116 -10.67 18.36 -9.33
N ALA A 117 -11.33 17.21 -9.34
CA ALA A 117 -12.02 16.72 -10.53
C ALA A 117 -13.11 17.73 -10.95
N PRO A 118 -13.07 18.27 -12.19
CA PRO A 118 -13.97 19.33 -12.60
C PRO A 118 -15.39 18.82 -12.88
N THR A 119 -15.52 17.56 -13.27
CA THR A 119 -16.81 16.93 -13.63
C THR A 119 -16.82 15.45 -13.22
N PRO A 120 -18.02 14.85 -13.03
CA PRO A 120 -18.14 13.41 -12.80
C PRO A 120 -17.49 12.57 -13.90
N GLN A 121 -17.56 13.02 -15.15
CA GLN A 121 -16.94 12.34 -16.26
C GLN A 121 -15.41 12.34 -16.15
N ALA A 122 -14.80 13.48 -15.86
CA ALA A 122 -13.34 13.58 -15.67
C ALA A 122 -12.87 12.76 -14.47
N PHE A 123 -13.66 12.71 -13.39
CA PHE A 123 -13.41 11.83 -12.25
C PHE A 123 -13.39 10.35 -12.69
N HIS A 124 -14.39 9.91 -13.44
CA HIS A 124 -14.49 8.54 -13.92
C HIS A 124 -13.33 8.17 -14.85
N GLU A 125 -13.01 9.03 -15.81
CA GLU A 125 -11.88 8.81 -16.73
C GLU A 125 -10.56 8.65 -15.98
N GLU A 126 -10.35 9.45 -14.93
CA GLU A 126 -9.14 9.32 -14.10
C GLU A 126 -9.14 8.03 -13.28
N THR A 127 -10.27 7.56 -12.73
CA THR A 127 -10.34 6.26 -12.05
C THR A 127 -10.02 5.12 -13.03
N VAL A 128 -10.55 5.15 -14.25
CA VAL A 128 -10.22 4.17 -15.30
C VAL A 128 -8.73 4.21 -15.66
N ARG A 129 -8.17 5.41 -15.85
CA ARG A 129 -6.75 5.60 -16.16
C ARG A 129 -5.85 5.03 -15.04
N LYS A 130 -6.21 5.26 -13.77
CA LYS A 130 -5.46 4.71 -12.62
C LYS A 130 -5.54 3.19 -12.57
N LEU A 131 -6.73 2.62 -12.68
CA LEU A 131 -6.93 1.17 -12.69
C LEU A 131 -6.18 0.49 -13.83
N SER A 132 -6.19 1.06 -15.03
CA SER A 132 -5.50 0.49 -16.20
C SER A 132 -3.97 0.42 -16.05
N LYS A 133 -3.38 1.22 -15.15
CA LYS A 133 -1.94 1.27 -14.87
C LYS A 133 -1.56 0.71 -13.50
N LEU A 134 -2.52 0.24 -12.70
CA LEU A 134 -2.31 -0.14 -11.32
C LEU A 134 -1.31 -1.30 -11.16
N TYR A 135 -1.23 -2.17 -12.17
CA TYR A 135 -0.28 -3.28 -12.22
C TYR A 135 1.20 -2.85 -12.27
N LEU A 136 1.48 -1.59 -12.62
CA LEU A 136 2.83 -1.02 -12.66
C LEU A 136 3.27 -0.41 -11.32
N TYR A 137 2.33 -0.13 -10.41
CA TYR A 137 2.57 0.62 -9.18
C TYR A 137 2.09 -0.12 -7.94
N ASP A 138 0.90 0.21 -7.43
CA ASP A 138 0.44 -0.28 -6.13
C ASP A 138 0.18 -1.79 -6.12
N CYS A 139 -0.37 -2.37 -7.18
CA CYS A 139 -0.54 -3.81 -7.30
C CYS A 139 0.80 -4.54 -7.47
N LEU A 140 1.72 -3.98 -8.25
CA LEU A 140 3.07 -4.54 -8.38
C LEU A 140 3.76 -4.57 -7.01
N ARG A 141 3.75 -3.44 -6.31
CA ARG A 141 4.31 -3.30 -4.97
C ARG A 141 3.73 -4.34 -4.01
N ALA A 142 2.41 -4.38 -3.87
CA ALA A 142 1.74 -5.28 -2.94
C ALA A 142 2.00 -6.74 -3.27
N ASN A 143 1.88 -7.12 -4.54
CA ASN A 143 2.08 -8.50 -4.98
C ASN A 143 3.53 -8.95 -4.79
N LYS A 144 4.50 -8.18 -5.32
CA LYS A 144 5.91 -8.60 -5.31
C LYS A 144 6.53 -8.57 -3.92
N SER A 145 6.19 -7.59 -3.08
CA SER A 145 6.66 -7.55 -1.68
C SER A 145 6.18 -8.74 -0.86
N LEU A 146 4.93 -9.17 -1.06
CA LEU A 146 4.39 -10.36 -0.39
C LEU A 146 4.96 -11.65 -0.99
N ALA A 147 5.03 -11.74 -2.32
CA ALA A 147 5.51 -12.91 -3.04
C ALA A 147 7.00 -13.20 -2.76
N ALA A 148 7.82 -12.19 -2.47
CA ALA A 148 9.22 -12.33 -2.06
C ALA A 148 9.37 -13.30 -0.86
N TRP A 149 8.35 -13.39 0.00
CA TRP A 149 8.30 -14.29 1.16
C TRP A 149 7.32 -15.45 0.98
N GLY A 150 6.75 -15.62 -0.21
CA GLY A 150 5.77 -16.68 -0.51
C GLY A 150 4.46 -16.48 0.24
N VAL A 151 4.03 -15.22 0.44
CA VAL A 151 2.73 -14.85 0.97
C VAL A 151 1.84 -14.38 -0.17
N GLU A 152 0.62 -14.92 -0.27
CA GLU A 152 -0.38 -14.50 -1.26
C GLU A 152 -1.15 -13.28 -0.75
N GLY A 153 -1.18 -12.20 -1.54
CA GLY A 153 -2.02 -11.03 -1.29
C GLY A 153 -3.35 -11.14 -2.04
N ARG A 154 -4.46 -11.03 -1.35
CA ARG A 154 -5.80 -10.94 -1.95
C ARG A 154 -6.37 -9.55 -1.77
N VAL A 155 -6.95 -9.00 -2.84
CA VAL A 155 -7.36 -7.61 -2.97
C VAL A 155 -8.85 -7.50 -3.34
N PRO A 156 -9.76 -7.59 -2.36
CA PRO A 156 -11.21 -7.63 -2.60
C PRO A 156 -11.75 -6.44 -3.43
N PHE A 157 -11.13 -5.26 -3.33
CA PHE A 157 -11.52 -4.09 -4.12
C PHE A 157 -11.22 -4.22 -5.62
N LEU A 158 -10.39 -5.20 -6.01
CA LEU A 158 -10.04 -5.48 -7.40
C LEU A 158 -10.65 -6.79 -7.92
N ASP A 159 -11.55 -7.39 -7.15
CA ASP A 159 -12.38 -8.49 -7.64
C ASP A 159 -13.19 -8.05 -8.86
N LYS A 160 -13.29 -8.91 -9.88
CA LYS A 160 -13.89 -8.52 -11.16
C LYS A 160 -15.37 -8.16 -11.04
N GLU A 161 -16.13 -8.91 -10.27
CA GLU A 161 -17.56 -8.64 -10.05
C GLU A 161 -17.74 -7.35 -9.23
N PHE A 162 -16.91 -7.18 -8.21
CA PHE A 162 -16.90 -5.95 -7.42
C PHE A 162 -16.55 -4.73 -8.27
N LEU A 163 -15.51 -4.81 -9.10
CA LEU A 163 -15.12 -3.72 -10.00
C LEU A 163 -16.24 -3.37 -10.99
N ASP A 164 -16.89 -4.37 -11.57
CA ASP A 164 -17.99 -4.14 -12.51
C ASP A 164 -19.12 -3.34 -11.84
N VAL A 165 -19.52 -3.72 -10.63
CA VAL A 165 -20.53 -2.98 -9.87
C VAL A 165 -20.04 -1.57 -9.48
N ALA A 166 -18.84 -1.46 -8.90
CA ALA A 166 -18.30 -0.22 -8.40
C ALA A 166 -18.05 0.82 -9.50
N MET A 167 -17.61 0.36 -10.68
CA MET A 167 -17.36 1.26 -11.82
C MET A 167 -18.63 1.68 -12.57
N ARG A 168 -19.74 0.97 -12.39
CA ARG A 168 -21.08 1.38 -12.90
C ARG A 168 -21.80 2.36 -11.98
N LEU A 169 -21.35 2.56 -10.75
CA LEU A 169 -21.93 3.61 -9.89
C LEU A 169 -21.81 4.96 -10.58
N ASN A 170 -22.84 5.79 -10.39
CA ASN A 170 -22.79 7.17 -10.89
C ASN A 170 -21.55 7.88 -10.34
N PRO A 171 -20.63 8.34 -11.19
CA PRO A 171 -19.39 8.97 -10.73
C PRO A 171 -19.61 10.15 -9.77
N ALA A 172 -20.72 10.88 -9.92
CA ALA A 172 -21.09 11.98 -9.03
C ALA A 172 -21.23 11.54 -7.56
N THR A 173 -21.64 10.28 -7.30
CA THR A 173 -21.79 9.75 -5.94
C THR A 173 -20.43 9.36 -5.31
N LYS A 174 -19.39 9.24 -6.12
CA LYS A 174 -18.02 8.93 -5.67
C LYS A 174 -17.16 10.19 -5.50
N MET A 175 -17.57 11.31 -6.11
CA MET A 175 -16.86 12.58 -5.97
C MET A 175 -16.97 13.12 -4.55
N CYS A 176 -15.95 13.85 -4.14
CA CYS A 176 -15.88 14.55 -2.85
C CYS A 176 -15.43 16.01 -3.08
N PRO A 177 -16.28 16.87 -3.65
CA PRO A 177 -15.92 18.25 -3.95
C PRO A 177 -15.69 19.07 -2.68
N GLY A 178 -14.76 20.01 -2.75
CA GLY A 178 -14.52 20.97 -1.68
C GLY A 178 -13.90 20.35 -0.43
N LYS A 179 -14.61 20.38 0.70
CA LYS A 179 -14.14 19.88 2.01
C LYS A 179 -14.71 18.50 2.37
N GLU A 180 -15.39 17.83 1.47
CA GLU A 180 -15.88 16.48 1.73
C GLU A 180 -14.71 15.49 1.87
N ILE A 181 -14.95 14.43 2.64
CA ILE A 181 -13.94 13.40 2.84
C ILE A 181 -13.92 12.42 1.64
N GLU A 182 -12.74 12.01 1.21
CA GLU A 182 -12.57 11.05 0.13
C GLU A 182 -13.18 9.68 0.47
N LYS A 183 -13.61 8.93 -0.55
CA LYS A 183 -14.26 7.61 -0.43
C LYS A 183 -15.53 7.61 0.42
N LYS A 184 -16.28 8.71 0.46
CA LYS A 184 -17.47 8.90 1.29
C LYS A 184 -18.46 7.75 1.17
N VAL A 185 -18.77 7.31 -0.05
CA VAL A 185 -19.71 6.19 -0.29
C VAL A 185 -19.29 4.89 0.40
N VAL A 186 -17.98 4.59 0.44
CA VAL A 186 -17.44 3.40 1.14
C VAL A 186 -17.51 3.62 2.65
N ARG A 187 -17.15 4.80 3.12
CA ARG A 187 -17.17 5.13 4.56
C ARG A 187 -18.58 5.04 5.12
N GLU A 188 -19.57 5.57 4.43
CA GLU A 188 -20.98 5.47 4.82
C GLU A 188 -21.47 4.02 4.85
N ALA A 189 -21.12 3.21 3.85
CA ALA A 189 -21.50 1.80 3.79
C ALA A 189 -20.95 0.97 4.97
N PHE A 190 -19.79 1.34 5.51
CA PHE A 190 -19.12 0.62 6.59
C PHE A 190 -19.06 1.38 7.93
N ALA A 191 -19.68 2.55 8.04
CA ALA A 191 -19.61 3.40 9.23
C ALA A 191 -20.04 2.65 10.52
N ALA A 192 -21.09 1.84 10.45
CA ALA A 192 -21.56 1.04 11.58
C ALA A 192 -20.66 -0.15 11.96
N MET A 193 -19.64 -0.44 11.14
CA MET A 193 -18.74 -1.59 11.30
C MET A 193 -17.33 -1.19 11.76
N LEU A 194 -17.08 0.11 11.94
CA LEU A 194 -15.78 0.67 12.29
C LEU A 194 -15.93 1.71 13.41
N PRO A 195 -14.89 1.97 14.20
CA PRO A 195 -14.86 3.12 15.09
C PRO A 195 -15.04 4.42 14.31
N GLU A 196 -15.81 5.36 14.84
CA GLU A 196 -16.06 6.65 14.21
C GLU A 196 -14.77 7.43 13.92
N SER A 197 -13.82 7.39 14.86
CA SER A 197 -12.48 8.00 14.74
C SER A 197 -11.62 7.43 13.61
N VAL A 198 -11.98 6.27 13.07
CA VAL A 198 -11.32 5.62 11.93
C VAL A 198 -12.14 5.82 10.67
N ALA A 199 -13.46 5.60 10.75
CA ALA A 199 -14.36 5.72 9.59
C ALA A 199 -14.28 7.12 8.95
N TRP A 200 -14.10 8.18 9.75
CA TRP A 200 -14.12 9.58 9.31
C TRP A 200 -12.78 10.30 9.42
N ARG A 201 -11.67 9.55 9.60
CA ARG A 201 -10.33 10.16 9.63
C ARG A 201 -9.89 10.65 8.25
N GLN A 202 -9.03 11.66 8.22
CA GLN A 202 -8.31 12.06 7.03
C GLN A 202 -7.43 10.91 6.52
N LYS A 203 -7.40 10.71 5.18
CA LYS A 203 -6.54 9.71 4.56
C LYS A 203 -5.06 10.06 4.74
N GLU A 204 -4.27 9.05 5.09
CA GLU A 204 -2.81 9.06 4.99
C GLU A 204 -2.37 8.17 3.82
N GLN A 205 -1.32 8.55 3.11
CA GLN A 205 -0.66 7.64 2.17
C GLN A 205 0.14 6.60 2.95
N PHE A 206 0.26 5.38 2.41
CA PHE A 206 0.96 4.31 3.11
C PHE A 206 2.41 4.68 3.48
N SER A 207 3.13 5.34 2.55
CA SER A 207 4.50 5.82 2.80
C SER A 207 4.61 6.84 3.94
N ASP A 208 3.56 7.61 4.19
CA ASP A 208 3.50 8.61 5.27
C ASP A 208 2.98 7.97 6.57
N GLY A 209 1.98 7.10 6.45
CA GLY A 209 1.37 6.39 7.57
C GLY A 209 2.32 5.47 8.33
N VAL A 210 3.36 4.93 7.67
CA VAL A 210 4.40 4.12 8.31
C VAL A 210 5.43 4.95 9.09
N GLY A 211 5.42 6.28 8.96
CA GLY A 211 6.26 7.23 9.71
C GLY A 211 6.96 8.24 8.80
N TYR A 212 6.70 9.52 9.04
CA TYR A 212 7.21 10.63 8.22
C TYR A 212 8.74 10.66 8.11
N SER A 213 9.45 10.31 9.18
CA SER A 213 10.93 10.27 9.19
C SER A 213 11.53 9.25 8.21
N TRP A 214 10.78 8.26 7.75
CA TRP A 214 11.23 7.29 6.76
C TRP A 214 11.63 7.96 5.45
N ILE A 215 10.75 8.78 4.88
CA ILE A 215 10.99 9.47 3.62
C ILE A 215 12.14 10.48 3.75
N ASP A 216 12.15 11.26 4.83
CA ASP A 216 13.17 12.28 5.03
C ASP A 216 14.56 11.67 5.21
N THR A 217 14.65 10.54 5.91
CA THR A 217 15.92 9.83 6.06
C THR A 217 16.39 9.24 4.72
N LEU A 218 15.50 8.65 3.90
CA LEU A 218 15.87 8.17 2.58
C LEU A 218 16.46 9.29 1.72
N LYS A 219 15.81 10.45 1.70
CA LYS A 219 16.33 11.63 0.99
C LYS A 219 17.71 12.06 1.49
N ALA A 220 17.92 12.07 2.81
CA ALA A 220 19.19 12.46 3.41
C ALA A 220 20.31 11.45 3.08
N VAL A 221 20.03 10.15 3.23
CA VAL A 221 21.00 9.08 2.94
C VAL A 221 21.39 9.07 1.46
N THR A 222 20.43 9.16 0.57
CA THR A 222 20.68 9.15 -0.88
C THR A 222 21.37 10.42 -1.34
N ALA A 223 21.06 11.58 -0.73
CA ALA A 223 21.76 12.84 -0.99
C ALA A 223 23.25 12.80 -0.57
N ALA A 224 23.56 12.05 0.49
CA ALA A 224 24.95 11.86 0.92
C ALA A 224 25.69 10.79 0.07
N ALA A 225 24.98 9.77 -0.42
CA ALA A 225 25.57 8.68 -1.18
C ALA A 225 25.86 9.03 -2.66
N VAL A 226 25.16 10.00 -3.23
CA VAL A 226 25.28 10.41 -4.63
C VAL A 226 25.88 11.81 -4.72
N SER A 227 27.03 11.94 -5.39
CA SER A 227 27.70 13.23 -5.60
C SER A 227 27.00 14.08 -6.67
N ASP A 228 27.25 15.39 -6.65
CA ASP A 228 26.74 16.28 -7.70
C ASP A 228 27.39 15.99 -9.06
N GLU A 229 28.66 15.55 -9.08
CA GLU A 229 29.31 15.10 -10.30
C GLU A 229 28.63 13.87 -10.92
N GLN A 230 28.22 12.92 -10.11
CA GLN A 230 27.45 11.76 -10.57
C GLN A 230 26.11 12.20 -11.18
N MET A 231 25.42 13.18 -10.55
CA MET A 231 24.18 13.70 -11.09
C MET A 231 24.37 14.43 -12.43
N LEU A 232 25.45 15.21 -12.59
CA LEU A 232 25.76 15.86 -13.86
C LEU A 232 25.98 14.88 -15.01
N LYS A 233 26.51 13.69 -14.71
CA LYS A 233 26.74 12.61 -15.67
C LYS A 233 25.61 11.58 -15.73
N ALA A 234 24.47 11.87 -15.11
CA ALA A 234 23.37 10.91 -15.02
C ALA A 234 22.83 10.48 -16.40
N SER A 235 22.73 11.39 -17.36
CA SER A 235 22.29 11.11 -18.73
C SER A 235 23.28 10.27 -19.54
N GLU A 236 24.57 10.35 -19.23
CA GLU A 236 25.59 9.53 -19.87
C GLU A 236 25.54 8.09 -19.35
N ARG A 237 25.35 7.95 -18.03
CA ARG A 237 25.26 6.63 -17.38
C ARG A 237 23.92 5.95 -17.60
N PHE A 238 22.84 6.69 -17.58
CA PHE A 238 21.47 6.21 -17.70
C PHE A 238 20.72 6.99 -18.80
N PRO A 239 20.96 6.70 -20.08
CA PRO A 239 20.38 7.46 -21.19
C PRO A 239 18.87 7.26 -21.33
N VAL A 240 18.35 6.12 -20.82
CA VAL A 240 16.92 5.83 -20.81
C VAL A 240 16.39 5.99 -19.39
N ASN A 241 15.30 6.75 -19.22
CA ASN A 241 14.74 7.09 -17.90
C ASN A 241 15.81 7.70 -16.97
N THR A 242 16.50 8.71 -17.45
CA THR A 242 17.55 9.42 -16.71
C THR A 242 17.04 9.90 -15.35
N PRO A 243 17.73 9.55 -14.25
CA PRO A 243 17.36 10.02 -12.92
C PRO A 243 17.38 11.54 -12.82
N MET A 244 16.34 12.12 -12.22
CA MET A 244 16.18 13.56 -12.07
C MET A 244 16.62 14.08 -10.70
N ASN A 245 16.87 13.19 -9.76
CA ASN A 245 17.35 13.51 -8.41
C ASN A 245 18.23 12.38 -7.87
N LYS A 246 18.91 12.65 -6.73
CA LYS A 246 19.87 11.71 -6.14
C LYS A 246 19.24 10.42 -5.64
N GLU A 247 17.99 10.45 -5.20
CA GLU A 247 17.27 9.26 -4.76
C GLU A 247 16.95 8.33 -5.95
N GLU A 248 16.44 8.88 -7.04
CA GLU A 248 16.25 8.15 -8.29
C GLU A 248 17.56 7.53 -8.81
N TYR A 249 18.65 8.33 -8.76
CA TYR A 249 19.97 7.86 -9.17
C TYR A 249 20.45 6.70 -8.30
N TYR A 250 20.27 6.78 -6.99
CA TYR A 250 20.66 5.75 -6.03
C TYR A 250 19.93 4.43 -6.31
N TYR A 251 18.60 4.49 -6.45
CA TYR A 251 17.80 3.28 -6.74
C TYR A 251 18.08 2.73 -8.13
N ARG A 252 18.27 3.59 -9.12
CA ARG A 252 18.66 3.17 -10.48
C ARG A 252 20.01 2.45 -10.47
N THR A 253 20.97 2.91 -9.70
CA THR A 253 22.28 2.27 -9.58
C THR A 253 22.14 0.84 -9.02
N ILE A 254 21.36 0.66 -7.95
CA ILE A 254 21.09 -0.66 -7.37
C ILE A 254 20.37 -1.57 -8.39
N PHE A 255 19.41 -1.01 -9.11
CA PHE A 255 18.66 -1.76 -10.12
C PHE A 255 19.58 -2.28 -11.24
N GLU A 256 20.47 -1.46 -11.75
CA GLU A 256 21.45 -1.86 -12.79
C GLU A 256 22.43 -2.93 -12.31
N GLU A 257 22.73 -2.99 -11.02
CA GLU A 257 23.57 -4.06 -10.46
C GLU A 257 22.84 -5.42 -10.46
N HIS A 258 21.51 -5.39 -10.28
CA HIS A 258 20.67 -6.61 -10.33
C HIS A 258 20.25 -6.98 -11.75
N PHE A 259 19.97 -6.00 -12.57
CA PHE A 259 19.40 -6.12 -13.91
C PHE A 259 20.19 -5.27 -14.91
N PRO A 260 21.42 -5.69 -15.30
CA PRO A 260 22.25 -4.95 -16.25
C PRO A 260 21.54 -4.78 -17.59
N SER A 261 21.50 -3.55 -18.12
CA SER A 261 20.88 -3.22 -19.42
C SER A 261 21.88 -3.29 -20.57
#